data_8e38f970075275f861560d354f11cbce
#
_entry.id   8e38f970075275f861560d354f11cbce
#
_cell.length_a   1.000
_cell.length_b   1.000
_cell.length_c   1.000
_cell.angle_alpha   90.00
_cell.angle_beta   90.00
_cell.angle_gamma   90.00
#
_symmetry.space_group_name_H-M   'P 1'
#
loop_
_entity.id
_entity.type
_entity.pdbx_description
1 polymer ?
#
loop_
_entity_poly.entity_id
_entity_poly.type
_entity_poly.pdbx_seq_one_letter_code
_entity_poly.pdbx_strand_id
1 'polypeptide(L)'
;MKKLLLFIFLIPAMLCSAQIDKDQLALAINKADEANTEQLKSFIWKRKADVYVENVLKLTTITEFSFNQAGELETKIIDSESSEKKKGGIRGMVQENAAEDKMDYVGKALDLSLAYTYMTKGQLIDFFGKAAVTEKDGIIEATAENVYVEGDKLTVRVEAATNLFLSKKFSSLLGKDPVDGEVKYEKFSSGVNHGSTTLLNMPAQKMRIDAINQDYSQRVQ
;
A
#
# COMPACT_ATOMS: atom_id res chain seq x y z
N MET A 1 2.46 -75.30 -7.69
CA MET A 1 2.43 -73.91 -8.24
C MET A 1 1.91 -73.01 -7.16
N LYS A 2 2.81 -72.30 -6.45
CA LYS A 2 2.45 -71.33 -5.38
C LYS A 2 2.29 -69.91 -6.00
N LYS A 3 1.07 -69.35 -6.01
CA LYS A 3 0.82 -67.98 -6.46
C LYS A 3 1.20 -67.04 -5.33
N LEU A 4 2.25 -66.24 -5.54
CA LEU A 4 2.70 -65.18 -4.68
C LEU A 4 1.83 -63.91 -4.97
N LEU A 5 0.95 -63.53 -4.05
CA LEU A 5 0.12 -62.32 -4.12
C LEU A 5 0.99 -61.15 -3.59
N LEU A 6 1.42 -60.30 -4.51
CA LEU A 6 2.15 -59.07 -4.18
C LEU A 6 1.13 -58.00 -3.78
N PHE A 7 1.01 -57.68 -2.48
CA PHE A 7 0.23 -56.59 -1.97
C PHE A 7 1.06 -55.31 -2.10
N ILE A 8 0.75 -54.48 -3.12
CA ILE A 8 1.32 -53.13 -3.25
C ILE A 8 0.54 -52.23 -2.25
N PHE A 9 1.18 -51.89 -1.14
CA PHE A 9 0.72 -50.87 -0.21
C PHE A 9 0.91 -49.50 -0.88
N LEU A 10 -0.18 -48.92 -1.40
CA LEU A 10 -0.25 -47.53 -1.81
C LEU A 10 -0.29 -46.67 -0.52
N ILE A 11 0.86 -46.16 -0.10
CA ILE A 11 0.91 -45.16 0.99
C ILE A 11 0.43 -43.83 0.37
N PRO A 12 -0.72 -43.28 0.80
CA PRO A 12 -1.09 -41.94 0.38
C PRO A 12 -0.06 -40.98 0.99
N ALA A 13 0.71 -40.29 0.12
CA ALA A 13 1.52 -39.16 0.53
C ALA A 13 0.58 -38.11 1.07
N MET A 14 0.36 -38.09 2.40
CA MET A 14 -0.27 -36.94 3.06
C MET A 14 0.68 -35.76 2.85
N LEU A 15 0.31 -34.88 1.91
CA LEU A 15 0.85 -33.53 1.83
C LEU A 15 0.47 -32.84 3.13
N CYS A 16 1.35 -32.93 4.12
CA CYS A 16 1.26 -32.15 5.35
C CYS A 16 1.50 -30.69 4.94
N SER A 17 0.42 -29.96 4.64
CA SER A 17 0.49 -28.52 4.51
C SER A 17 0.86 -28.00 5.90
N ALA A 18 2.12 -27.59 6.08
CA ALA A 18 2.56 -26.98 7.32
C ALA A 18 1.67 -25.76 7.56
N GLN A 19 0.92 -25.78 8.64
CA GLN A 19 0.09 -24.64 9.04
C GLN A 19 1.03 -23.47 9.38
N ILE A 20 0.88 -22.36 8.66
CA ILE A 20 1.67 -21.16 8.90
C ILE A 20 1.31 -20.63 10.29
N ASP A 21 2.32 -20.50 11.15
CA ASP A 21 2.19 -19.84 12.44
C ASP A 21 2.09 -18.32 12.20
N LYS A 22 0.88 -17.79 12.31
CA LYS A 22 0.57 -16.39 12.00
C LYS A 22 1.25 -15.42 12.95
N ASP A 23 1.42 -15.78 14.22
CA ASP A 23 2.05 -14.94 15.23
C ASP A 23 3.55 -14.82 14.96
N GLN A 24 4.21 -15.93 14.66
CA GLN A 24 5.63 -15.93 14.25
C GLN A 24 5.84 -15.17 12.95
N LEU A 25 4.95 -15.35 11.97
CA LEU A 25 4.98 -14.62 10.71
C LEU A 25 4.82 -13.11 10.92
N ALA A 26 3.82 -12.69 11.71
CA ALA A 26 3.58 -11.29 12.03
C ALA A 26 4.82 -10.65 12.69
N LEU A 27 5.45 -11.36 13.63
CA LEU A 27 6.67 -10.88 14.29
C LEU A 27 7.85 -10.77 13.32
N ALA A 28 8.04 -11.75 12.44
CA ALA A 28 9.11 -11.73 11.45
C ALA A 28 8.96 -10.57 10.45
N ILE A 29 7.73 -10.35 9.94
CA ILE A 29 7.43 -9.25 9.03
C ILE A 29 7.60 -7.90 9.72
N ASN A 30 7.10 -7.74 10.96
CA ASN A 30 7.31 -6.52 11.74
C ASN A 30 8.79 -6.20 11.92
N LYS A 31 9.59 -7.20 12.29
CA LYS A 31 11.04 -7.01 12.49
C LYS A 31 11.74 -6.58 11.20
N ALA A 32 11.35 -7.18 10.07
CA ALA A 32 11.90 -6.82 8.75
C ALA A 32 11.48 -5.40 8.34
N ASP A 33 10.22 -5.02 8.56
CA ASP A 33 9.67 -3.71 8.23
C ASP A 33 10.28 -2.61 9.13
N GLU A 34 10.44 -2.85 10.44
CA GLU A 34 11.14 -1.94 11.36
C GLU A 34 12.59 -1.70 10.90
N ALA A 35 13.34 -2.78 10.59
CA ALA A 35 14.72 -2.66 10.13
C ALA A 35 14.83 -1.92 8.80
N ASN A 36 13.87 -2.13 7.89
CA ASN A 36 13.79 -1.44 6.62
C ASN A 36 13.45 0.05 6.80
N THR A 37 12.50 0.36 7.68
CA THR A 37 12.08 1.73 7.98
C THR A 37 13.22 2.54 8.59
N GLU A 38 14.03 1.94 9.49
CA GLU A 38 15.22 2.61 10.03
C GLU A 38 16.20 3.03 8.95
N GLN A 39 16.39 2.19 7.91
CA GLN A 39 17.23 2.56 6.77
C GLN A 39 16.55 3.64 5.91
N LEU A 40 15.23 3.54 5.70
CA LEU A 40 14.48 4.49 4.89
C LEU A 40 14.43 5.91 5.52
N LYS A 41 14.56 6.03 6.84
CA LYS A 41 14.66 7.32 7.56
C LYS A 41 15.84 8.18 7.10
N SER A 42 16.88 7.59 6.54
CA SER A 42 18.01 8.32 5.97
C SER A 42 17.73 8.96 4.61
N PHE A 43 16.55 8.73 4.05
CA PHE A 43 16.20 9.24 2.73
C PHE A 43 15.15 10.36 2.80
N ILE A 44 15.20 11.24 1.80
CA ILE A 44 14.15 12.15 1.39
C ILE A 44 13.75 11.73 -0.02
N TRP A 45 12.46 11.76 -0.35
CA TRP A 45 11.99 11.43 -1.69
C TRP A 45 10.82 12.31 -2.09
N LYS A 46 10.51 12.31 -3.37
CA LYS A 46 9.37 13.02 -3.92
C LYS A 46 8.32 12.03 -4.39
N ARG A 47 7.06 12.37 -4.19
CA ARG A 47 5.91 11.70 -4.79
C ARG A 47 5.29 12.63 -5.81
N LYS A 48 5.27 12.22 -7.07
CA LYS A 48 4.43 12.81 -8.10
C LYS A 48 3.09 12.08 -8.09
N ALA A 49 1.98 12.82 -7.96
CA ALA A 49 0.63 12.26 -8.03
C ALA A 49 -0.16 12.96 -9.14
N ASP A 50 -0.57 12.20 -10.14
CA ASP A 50 -1.40 12.62 -11.25
C ASP A 50 -2.86 12.24 -10.97
N VAL A 51 -3.74 13.24 -10.90
CA VAL A 51 -5.17 13.08 -10.62
C VAL A 51 -5.96 13.19 -11.90
N TYR A 52 -6.70 12.14 -12.23
CA TYR A 52 -7.59 12.07 -13.38
C TYR A 52 -9.04 12.10 -12.94
N VAL A 53 -9.86 12.89 -13.62
CA VAL A 53 -11.33 12.88 -13.50
C VAL A 53 -11.90 12.57 -14.88
N GLU A 54 -12.76 11.55 -14.97
CA GLU A 54 -13.30 11.05 -16.24
C GLU A 54 -12.18 10.76 -17.27
N ASN A 55 -11.05 10.20 -16.79
CA ASN A 55 -9.83 9.90 -17.57
C ASN A 55 -9.08 11.12 -18.13
N VAL A 56 -9.43 12.34 -17.71
CA VAL A 56 -8.72 13.57 -18.09
C VAL A 56 -7.83 14.00 -16.92
N LEU A 57 -6.53 14.21 -17.17
CA LEU A 57 -5.61 14.75 -16.17
C LEU A 57 -6.07 16.16 -15.76
N LYS A 58 -6.33 16.34 -14.47
CA LYS A 58 -6.82 17.59 -13.89
C LYS A 58 -5.81 18.28 -13.00
N LEU A 59 -4.99 17.50 -12.33
CA LEU A 59 -4.05 17.97 -11.35
C LEU A 59 -2.83 17.08 -11.32
N THR A 60 -1.65 17.68 -11.21
CA THR A 60 -0.40 17.03 -10.82
C THR A 60 0.08 17.69 -9.54
N THR A 61 0.43 16.90 -8.53
CA THR A 61 1.09 17.40 -7.32
C THR A 61 2.44 16.73 -7.14
N ILE A 62 3.40 17.49 -6.61
CA ILE A 62 4.70 16.95 -6.18
C ILE A 62 4.82 17.23 -4.69
N THR A 63 4.96 16.17 -3.91
CA THR A 63 5.07 16.21 -2.46
C THR A 63 6.42 15.61 -2.05
N GLU A 64 7.17 16.33 -1.25
CA GLU A 64 8.38 15.83 -0.60
C GLU A 64 8.01 15.04 0.66
N PHE A 65 8.66 13.92 0.84
CA PHE A 65 8.48 13.01 1.96
C PHE A 65 9.78 12.80 2.71
N SER A 66 9.69 12.71 4.01
CA SER A 66 10.81 12.32 4.88
C SER A 66 10.27 11.75 6.20
N PHE A 67 11.12 11.07 6.97
CA PHE A 67 10.80 10.72 8.35
C PHE A 67 11.41 11.74 9.30
N ASN A 68 10.70 12.14 10.35
CA ASN A 68 11.27 12.93 11.42
C ASN A 68 12.09 12.05 12.40
N GLN A 69 12.67 12.66 13.41
CA GLN A 69 13.47 11.94 14.41
C GLN A 69 12.66 10.91 15.21
N ALA A 70 11.36 11.14 15.40
CA ALA A 70 10.46 10.19 16.05
C ALA A 70 10.08 9.00 15.16
N GLY A 71 10.41 9.05 13.85
CA GLY A 71 10.05 8.03 12.88
C GLY A 71 8.66 8.23 12.28
N GLU A 72 8.08 9.41 12.43
CA GLU A 72 6.81 9.77 11.82
C GLU A 72 7.05 10.31 10.40
N LEU A 73 6.16 10.00 9.48
CA LEU A 73 6.22 10.47 8.10
C LEU A 73 5.84 11.95 8.03
N GLU A 74 6.75 12.77 7.54
CA GLU A 74 6.51 14.19 7.23
C GLU A 74 6.32 14.38 5.74
N THR A 75 5.36 15.23 5.37
CA THR A 75 5.05 15.55 3.98
C THR A 75 5.02 17.06 3.76
N LYS A 76 5.53 17.50 2.60
CA LYS A 76 5.51 18.89 2.19
C LYS A 76 5.18 18.99 0.70
N ILE A 77 4.06 19.61 0.36
CA ILE A 77 3.74 19.90 -1.05
C ILE A 77 4.75 20.94 -1.53
N ILE A 78 5.50 20.61 -2.60
CA ILE A 78 6.53 21.50 -3.19
C ILE A 78 6.07 22.06 -4.53
N ASP A 79 5.12 21.41 -5.21
CA ASP A 79 4.55 21.91 -6.46
C ASP A 79 3.14 21.37 -6.68
N SER A 80 2.33 22.14 -7.42
CA SER A 80 0.96 21.76 -7.80
C SER A 80 0.55 22.47 -9.10
N GLU A 81 0.34 21.68 -10.15
CA GLU A 81 -0.11 22.18 -11.45
C GLU A 81 -1.56 21.73 -11.74
N SER A 82 -2.46 22.67 -11.96
CA SER A 82 -3.85 22.39 -12.38
C SER A 82 -4.00 22.68 -13.87
N SER A 83 -4.65 21.76 -14.58
CA SER A 83 -5.00 21.95 -16.00
C SER A 83 -6.18 22.88 -16.22
N GLU A 84 -6.90 23.30 -15.17
CA GLU A 84 -8.07 24.16 -15.28
C GLU A 84 -7.70 25.64 -15.24
N LYS A 85 -8.07 26.39 -16.28
CA LYS A 85 -7.92 27.86 -16.30
C LYS A 85 -8.92 28.50 -15.36
N LYS A 86 -8.47 29.37 -14.45
CA LYS A 86 -9.34 30.17 -13.58
C LYS A 86 -10.28 31.03 -14.41
N LYS A 87 -11.59 30.92 -14.16
CA LYS A 87 -12.61 31.79 -14.74
C LYS A 87 -12.93 32.90 -13.74
N GLY A 88 -13.01 34.15 -14.18
CA GLY A 88 -13.37 35.29 -13.33
C GLY A 88 -14.86 35.39 -13.04
N GLY A 89 -15.24 36.17 -11.99
CA GLY A 89 -16.62 36.47 -11.62
C GLY A 89 -17.29 35.42 -10.72
N ILE A 90 -18.62 35.51 -10.53
CA ILE A 90 -19.41 34.60 -9.67
C ILE A 90 -19.22 33.11 -10.08
N ARG A 91 -19.11 32.85 -11.37
CA ARG A 91 -18.79 31.50 -11.86
C ARG A 91 -17.38 31.02 -11.45
N GLY A 92 -16.45 31.97 -11.28
CA GLY A 92 -15.11 31.69 -10.75
C GLY A 92 -15.15 31.28 -9.29
N MET A 93 -15.90 31.95 -8.44
CA MET A 93 -16.04 31.60 -7.02
C MET A 93 -16.67 30.23 -6.80
N VAL A 94 -17.72 29.88 -7.55
CA VAL A 94 -18.34 28.53 -7.48
C VAL A 94 -17.38 27.46 -7.99
N GLN A 95 -16.59 27.76 -9.00
CA GLN A 95 -15.56 26.86 -9.53
C GLN A 95 -14.38 26.70 -8.56
N GLU A 96 -14.01 27.78 -7.84
CA GLU A 96 -12.94 27.78 -6.83
C GLU A 96 -13.34 26.92 -5.62
N ASN A 97 -14.55 27.07 -5.08
CA ASN A 97 -15.07 26.22 -3.98
C ASN A 97 -15.17 24.74 -4.40
N ALA A 98 -15.68 24.45 -5.60
CA ALA A 98 -15.77 23.08 -6.10
C ALA A 98 -14.38 22.45 -6.39
N ALA A 99 -13.38 23.28 -6.72
CA ALA A 99 -12.01 22.85 -6.86
C ALA A 99 -11.35 22.57 -5.50
N GLU A 100 -11.64 23.42 -4.50
CA GLU A 100 -11.17 23.25 -3.14
C GLU A 100 -11.72 21.98 -2.49
N ASP A 101 -13.02 21.70 -2.63
CA ASP A 101 -13.66 20.46 -2.18
C ASP A 101 -13.03 19.21 -2.84
N LYS A 102 -12.70 19.26 -4.13
CA LYS A 102 -12.02 18.17 -4.84
C LYS A 102 -10.58 17.98 -4.37
N MET A 103 -9.87 19.07 -4.10
CA MET A 103 -8.51 19.01 -3.57
C MET A 103 -8.48 18.40 -2.17
N ASP A 104 -9.42 18.77 -1.30
CA ASP A 104 -9.58 18.19 0.03
C ASP A 104 -9.89 16.67 -0.07
N TYR A 105 -10.78 16.30 -0.99
CA TYR A 105 -11.09 14.89 -1.24
C TYR A 105 -9.85 14.09 -1.72
N VAL A 106 -9.07 14.65 -2.64
CA VAL A 106 -7.80 14.06 -3.10
C VAL A 106 -6.81 13.90 -1.95
N GLY A 107 -6.67 14.93 -1.11
CA GLY A 107 -5.83 14.89 0.08
C GLY A 107 -6.23 13.74 1.00
N LYS A 108 -7.51 13.63 1.35
CA LYS A 108 -8.05 12.54 2.19
C LYS A 108 -7.84 11.15 1.56
N ALA A 109 -7.97 11.02 0.24
CA ALA A 109 -7.73 9.75 -0.44
C ALA A 109 -6.25 9.34 -0.40
N LEU A 110 -5.34 10.30 -0.56
CA LEU A 110 -3.91 10.07 -0.41
C LEU A 110 -3.54 9.71 1.04
N ASP A 111 -4.10 10.40 2.04
CA ASP A 111 -3.90 10.08 3.46
C ASP A 111 -4.40 8.67 3.81
N LEU A 112 -5.57 8.27 3.27
CA LEU A 112 -6.07 6.91 3.41
C LEU A 112 -5.08 5.90 2.85
N SER A 113 -4.51 6.15 1.67
CA SER A 113 -3.49 5.28 1.09
C SER A 113 -2.22 5.18 1.94
N LEU A 114 -1.82 6.28 2.57
CA LEU A 114 -0.67 6.31 3.48
C LEU A 114 -0.91 5.45 4.73
N ALA A 115 -2.13 5.45 5.29
CA ALA A 115 -2.50 4.60 6.42
C ALA A 115 -2.31 3.10 6.11
N TYR A 116 -2.72 2.65 4.90
CA TYR A 116 -2.47 1.26 4.47
C TYR A 116 -1.00 1.00 4.13
N THR A 117 -0.27 2.00 3.65
CA THR A 117 1.15 1.86 3.28
C THR A 117 2.03 1.72 4.51
N TYR A 118 1.85 2.60 5.49
CA TYR A 118 2.68 2.73 6.69
C TYR A 118 1.93 2.28 7.95
N MET A 119 1.59 0.99 7.97
CA MET A 119 0.93 0.38 9.13
C MET A 119 1.88 0.34 10.33
N THR A 120 1.35 0.66 11.51
CA THR A 120 2.09 0.50 12.76
C THR A 120 2.29 -0.98 13.08
N LYS A 121 3.25 -1.29 13.94
CA LYS A 121 3.51 -2.64 14.45
C LYS A 121 2.23 -3.31 15.00
N GLY A 122 1.45 -2.58 15.80
CA GLY A 122 0.20 -3.10 16.37
C GLY A 122 -0.81 -3.46 15.28
N GLN A 123 -0.96 -2.61 14.27
CA GLN A 123 -1.85 -2.84 13.13
C GLN A 123 -1.43 -4.05 12.29
N LEU A 124 -0.12 -4.24 12.07
CA LEU A 124 0.39 -5.41 11.35
C LEU A 124 0.15 -6.70 12.14
N ILE A 125 0.38 -6.70 13.45
CA ILE A 125 0.10 -7.87 14.31
C ILE A 125 -1.39 -8.21 14.27
N ASP A 126 -2.27 -7.23 14.46
CA ASP A 126 -3.72 -7.41 14.41
C ASP A 126 -4.18 -7.93 13.04
N PHE A 127 -3.65 -7.36 11.95
CA PHE A 127 -3.94 -7.79 10.60
C PHE A 127 -3.57 -9.26 10.38
N PHE A 128 -2.31 -9.66 10.66
CA PHE A 128 -1.86 -11.03 10.42
C PHE A 128 -2.57 -12.04 11.34
N GLY A 129 -2.92 -11.65 12.57
CA GLY A 129 -3.67 -12.50 13.51
C GLY A 129 -5.02 -12.95 12.95
N LYS A 130 -5.73 -12.07 12.23
CA LYS A 130 -7.04 -12.37 11.63
C LYS A 130 -6.98 -12.75 10.14
N ALA A 131 -5.88 -12.52 9.45
CA ALA A 131 -5.78 -12.77 8.01
C ALA A 131 -5.87 -14.26 7.66
N ALA A 132 -6.46 -14.54 6.50
CA ALA A 132 -6.25 -15.79 5.79
C ALA A 132 -4.89 -15.71 5.10
N VAL A 133 -3.98 -16.64 5.42
CA VAL A 133 -2.59 -16.64 4.95
C VAL A 133 -2.34 -17.85 4.08
N THR A 134 -1.71 -17.63 2.93
CA THR A 134 -1.23 -18.68 2.02
C THR A 134 0.20 -18.37 1.61
N GLU A 135 0.98 -19.42 1.32
CA GLU A 135 2.31 -19.28 0.74
C GLU A 135 2.38 -20.10 -0.54
N LYS A 136 2.87 -19.47 -1.59
CA LYS A 136 3.09 -20.11 -2.88
C LYS A 136 4.26 -19.45 -3.60
N ASP A 137 5.14 -20.27 -4.16
CA ASP A 137 6.29 -19.83 -4.99
C ASP A 137 7.16 -18.76 -4.29
N GLY A 138 7.34 -18.87 -2.96
CA GLY A 138 8.13 -17.92 -2.16
C GLY A 138 7.44 -16.59 -1.88
N ILE A 139 6.14 -16.49 -2.15
CA ILE A 139 5.31 -15.35 -1.86
C ILE A 139 4.27 -15.73 -0.81
N ILE A 140 4.24 -14.98 0.28
CA ILE A 140 3.19 -15.04 1.28
C ILE A 140 2.12 -14.03 0.89
N GLU A 141 0.87 -14.49 0.77
CA GLU A 141 -0.29 -13.65 0.59
C GLU A 141 -1.20 -13.76 1.81
N ALA A 142 -1.52 -12.61 2.40
CA ALA A 142 -2.37 -12.50 3.56
C ALA A 142 -3.54 -11.55 3.26
N THR A 143 -4.77 -11.97 3.56
CA THR A 143 -5.99 -11.18 3.34
C THR A 143 -6.84 -11.14 4.59
N ALA A 144 -7.26 -9.95 4.99
CA ALA A 144 -8.21 -9.73 6.09
C ALA A 144 -9.24 -8.67 5.73
N GLU A 145 -10.39 -8.73 6.41
CA GLU A 145 -11.46 -7.74 6.36
C GLU A 145 -11.53 -6.99 7.69
N ASN A 146 -12.16 -5.81 7.69
CA ASN A 146 -12.31 -4.93 8.87
C ASN A 146 -10.96 -4.59 9.52
N VAL A 147 -10.04 -4.08 8.70
CA VAL A 147 -8.65 -3.76 9.12
C VAL A 147 -8.60 -2.40 9.80
N TYR A 148 -9.14 -1.35 9.17
CA TYR A 148 -9.21 0.01 9.69
C TYR A 148 -10.64 0.50 9.90
N VAL A 149 -11.53 0.15 8.97
CA VAL A 149 -12.95 0.53 9.01
C VAL A 149 -13.80 -0.68 8.72
N GLU A 150 -15.05 -0.67 9.18
CA GLU A 150 -16.00 -1.74 8.90
C GLU A 150 -16.22 -1.87 7.39
N GLY A 151 -16.10 -3.09 6.88
CA GLY A 151 -16.28 -3.43 5.47
C GLY A 151 -15.06 -3.23 4.60
N ASP A 152 -13.93 -2.73 5.13
CA ASP A 152 -12.70 -2.68 4.35
C ASP A 152 -12.06 -4.08 4.20
N LYS A 153 -11.18 -4.19 3.20
CA LYS A 153 -10.41 -5.40 2.93
C LYS A 153 -8.99 -5.03 2.56
N LEU A 154 -8.04 -5.73 3.15
CA LEU A 154 -6.62 -5.58 2.81
C LEU A 154 -6.04 -6.93 2.40
N THR A 155 -5.33 -6.95 1.26
CA THR A 155 -4.48 -8.05 0.83
C THR A 155 -3.04 -7.57 0.79
N VAL A 156 -2.17 -8.27 1.48
CA VAL A 156 -0.73 -7.99 1.55
C VAL A 156 0.03 -9.13 0.92
N ARG A 157 1.02 -8.81 0.07
CA ARG A 157 1.95 -9.78 -0.50
C ARG A 157 3.36 -9.48 0.01
N VAL A 158 4.03 -10.51 0.48
CA VAL A 158 5.34 -10.44 1.13
C VAL A 158 6.26 -11.47 0.48
N GLU A 159 7.51 -11.11 0.26
CA GLU A 159 8.55 -12.04 -0.15
C GLU A 159 8.94 -12.92 1.05
N ALA A 160 8.71 -14.22 0.99
CA ALA A 160 8.93 -15.13 2.11
C ALA A 160 10.41 -15.17 2.58
N ALA A 161 11.36 -15.02 1.65
CA ALA A 161 12.78 -15.05 1.96
C ALA A 161 13.27 -13.86 2.79
N THR A 162 12.65 -12.68 2.64
CA THR A 162 13.09 -11.43 3.27
C THR A 162 12.08 -10.86 4.26
N ASN A 163 10.83 -11.33 4.23
CA ASN A 163 9.68 -10.78 4.94
C ASN A 163 9.39 -9.30 4.59
N LEU A 164 9.82 -8.83 3.41
CA LEU A 164 9.56 -7.48 2.93
C LEU A 164 8.33 -7.44 2.02
N PHE A 165 7.60 -6.34 2.06
CA PHE A 165 6.41 -6.16 1.26
C PHE A 165 6.73 -6.11 -0.24
N LEU A 166 5.87 -6.77 -1.05
CA LEU A 166 5.84 -6.67 -2.50
C LEU A 166 4.68 -5.78 -2.96
N SER A 167 3.52 -5.93 -2.32
CA SER A 167 2.37 -5.06 -2.56
C SER A 167 1.38 -5.08 -1.40
N LYS A 168 0.60 -4.00 -1.29
CA LYS A 168 -0.60 -3.93 -0.45
C LYS A 168 -1.75 -3.46 -1.33
N LYS A 169 -2.84 -4.22 -1.36
CA LYS A 169 -4.06 -3.89 -2.10
C LYS A 169 -5.22 -3.80 -1.12
N PHE A 170 -5.97 -2.71 -1.18
CA PHE A 170 -7.08 -2.48 -0.28
C PHE A 170 -8.34 -2.02 -1.02
N SER A 171 -9.49 -2.37 -0.47
CA SER A 171 -10.78 -1.77 -0.77
C SER A 171 -11.31 -1.17 0.52
N SER A 172 -11.68 0.09 0.52
CA SER A 172 -12.08 0.85 1.71
C SER A 172 -13.12 1.89 1.38
N LEU A 173 -13.48 2.72 2.34
CA LEU A 173 -14.45 3.80 2.20
C LEU A 173 -13.81 5.14 2.58
N LEU A 174 -14.05 6.16 1.79
CA LEU A 174 -13.80 7.55 2.15
C LEU A 174 -15.16 8.24 2.39
N GLY A 175 -15.57 8.29 3.65
CA GLY A 175 -16.94 8.58 4.00
C GLY A 175 -17.88 7.46 3.55
N LYS A 176 -18.65 7.69 2.48
CA LYS A 176 -19.53 6.68 1.85
C LYS A 176 -19.03 6.20 0.48
N ASP A 177 -18.00 6.83 -0.03
CA ASP A 177 -17.48 6.56 -1.36
C ASP A 177 -16.50 5.38 -1.32
N PRO A 178 -16.67 4.35 -2.16
CA PRO A 178 -15.72 3.26 -2.26
C PRO A 178 -14.39 3.76 -2.85
N VAL A 179 -13.28 3.30 -2.25
CA VAL A 179 -11.91 3.56 -2.70
C VAL A 179 -11.18 2.24 -2.79
N ASP A 180 -10.70 1.91 -3.98
CA ASP A 180 -9.77 0.81 -4.19
C ASP A 180 -8.37 1.36 -4.34
N GLY A 181 -7.40 0.75 -3.67
CA GLY A 181 -6.00 1.16 -3.73
C GLY A 181 -5.04 -0.01 -3.89
N GLU A 182 -3.93 0.25 -4.58
CA GLU A 182 -2.80 -0.68 -4.66
C GLU A 182 -1.50 0.09 -4.51
N VAL A 183 -0.65 -0.38 -3.59
CA VAL A 183 0.72 0.10 -3.39
C VAL A 183 1.67 -1.01 -3.78
N LYS A 184 2.62 -0.73 -4.67
CA LYS A 184 3.70 -1.65 -5.03
C LYS A 184 5.00 -1.20 -4.38
N TYR A 185 5.82 -2.17 -4.04
CA TYR A 185 7.11 -1.94 -3.40
C TYR A 185 8.24 -2.41 -4.31
N GLU A 186 9.35 -1.69 -4.26
CA GLU A 186 10.59 -1.99 -4.98
C GLU A 186 11.78 -1.82 -4.05
N LYS A 187 12.90 -2.48 -4.39
CA LYS A 187 14.14 -2.36 -3.62
C LYS A 187 15.12 -1.45 -4.34
N PHE A 188 15.79 -0.58 -3.61
CA PHE A 188 17.00 0.08 -4.11
C PHE A 188 18.13 -0.92 -4.32
N SER A 189 19.19 -0.51 -5.00
CA SER A 189 20.43 -1.29 -5.11
C SER A 189 21.07 -1.59 -3.75
N SER A 190 20.81 -0.76 -2.73
CA SER A 190 21.20 -0.98 -1.33
C SER A 190 20.39 -2.06 -0.61
N GLY A 191 19.31 -2.57 -1.22
CA GLY A 191 18.40 -3.55 -0.61
C GLY A 191 17.24 -2.94 0.19
N VAL A 192 17.23 -1.62 0.43
CA VAL A 192 16.13 -0.93 1.14
C VAL A 192 14.86 -0.99 0.30
N ASN A 193 13.79 -1.46 0.91
CA ASN A 193 12.48 -1.59 0.29
C ASN A 193 11.66 -0.30 0.48
N HIS A 194 10.97 0.13 -0.56
CA HIS A 194 10.16 1.35 -0.52
C HIS A 194 8.90 1.21 -1.36
N GLY A 195 7.82 1.93 -0.99
CA GLY A 195 6.66 2.05 -1.86
C GLY A 195 7.07 2.80 -3.13
N SER A 196 6.95 2.16 -4.29
CA SER A 196 7.33 2.74 -5.58
C SER A 196 6.17 3.44 -6.26
N THR A 197 5.02 2.76 -6.33
CA THR A 197 3.82 3.28 -6.99
C THR A 197 2.59 3.11 -6.12
N THR A 198 1.64 4.04 -6.26
CA THR A 198 0.31 3.95 -5.64
C THR A 198 -0.73 4.25 -6.70
N LEU A 199 -1.70 3.36 -6.86
CA LEU A 199 -2.87 3.54 -7.69
C LEU A 199 -4.10 3.63 -6.78
N LEU A 200 -4.91 4.69 -6.92
CA LEU A 200 -6.20 4.81 -6.26
C LEU A 200 -7.30 4.95 -7.30
N ASN A 201 -8.40 4.24 -7.09
CA ASN A 201 -9.59 4.33 -7.93
C ASN A 201 -10.81 4.66 -7.06
N MET A 202 -11.50 5.74 -7.39
CA MET A 202 -12.66 6.27 -6.68
C MET A 202 -13.83 6.40 -7.66
N PRO A 203 -14.54 5.27 -7.92
CA PRO A 203 -15.55 5.20 -8.98
C PRO A 203 -16.73 6.16 -8.76
N ALA A 204 -17.13 6.42 -7.51
CA ALA A 204 -18.20 7.37 -7.19
C ALA A 204 -17.90 8.79 -7.66
N GLN A 205 -16.63 9.18 -7.65
CA GLN A 205 -16.14 10.48 -8.11
C GLN A 205 -15.62 10.45 -9.56
N LYS A 206 -15.68 9.28 -10.22
CA LYS A 206 -15.05 9.03 -11.53
C LYS A 206 -13.58 9.47 -11.54
N MET A 207 -12.89 9.26 -10.43
CA MET A 207 -11.54 9.76 -10.17
C MET A 207 -10.55 8.60 -10.05
N ARG A 208 -9.35 8.83 -10.57
CA ARG A 208 -8.18 7.96 -10.39
C ARG A 208 -6.98 8.81 -10.02
N ILE A 209 -6.13 8.29 -9.13
CA ILE A 209 -4.85 8.89 -8.79
C ILE A 209 -3.75 7.87 -9.09
N ASP A 210 -2.78 8.28 -9.92
CA ASP A 210 -1.57 7.53 -10.20
C ASP A 210 -0.41 8.27 -9.50
N ALA A 211 0.19 7.67 -8.48
CA ALA A 211 1.30 8.27 -7.75
C ALA A 211 2.57 7.44 -7.87
N ILE A 212 3.71 8.10 -8.09
CA ILE A 212 5.03 7.50 -8.21
C ILE A 212 5.97 8.17 -7.23
N ASN A 213 6.65 7.37 -6.41
CA ASN A 213 7.73 7.85 -5.55
C ASN A 213 9.06 7.80 -6.32
N GLN A 214 9.78 8.90 -6.34
CA GLN A 214 10.99 9.11 -7.12
C GLN A 214 11.95 10.06 -6.42
N ASP A 215 13.11 10.32 -7.04
CA ASP A 215 14.11 11.30 -6.57
C ASP A 215 14.56 11.04 -5.12
N TYR A 216 14.79 9.77 -4.78
CA TYR A 216 15.30 9.41 -3.47
C TYR A 216 16.73 9.91 -3.31
N SER A 217 16.99 10.67 -2.25
CA SER A 217 18.30 11.18 -1.89
C SER A 217 18.57 10.94 -0.41
N GLN A 218 19.83 10.68 -0.06
CA GLN A 218 20.22 10.60 1.35
C GLN A 218 20.17 11.98 2.00
N ARG A 219 19.69 12.04 3.23
CA ARG A 219 19.80 13.25 4.05
C ARG A 219 21.27 13.56 4.28
N VAL A 220 21.67 14.76 3.95
CA VAL A 220 22.95 15.32 4.43
C VAL A 220 22.74 15.61 5.92
N GLN A 221 23.48 14.89 6.78
CA GLN A 221 23.48 15.11 8.23
C GLN A 221 24.16 16.45 8.56
#